data_d6bd3248d640072d300e52857f6254fa
#
_entry.id   d6bd3248d640072d300e52857f6254fa
#
_cell.length_a   1.000
_cell.length_b   1.000
_cell.length_c   1.000
_cell.angle_alpha   90.00
_cell.angle_beta   90.00
_cell.angle_gamma   90.00
#
_symmetry.space_group_name_H-M   'P 1'
#
loop_
_entity.id
_entity.type
_entity.pdbx_description
1 polymer ?
#
loop_
_entity_poly.entity_id
_entity_poly.type
_entity_poly.pdbx_seq_one_letter_code
_entity_poly.pdbx_strand_id
1 'polypeptide(L)'
;MLPFIIIITILLTAVGANGASLWVPTTPQSPRPYALKKGDGIKLAGGNTFPVTGNSSGNAFCILNTNAGSSGGAGVFPHVHKKTYENFYAVKGRVQLWGQNLDTYKANTSIQQTRILAQGDIGAIPFNTIHTFSLLEPDTQLTGVLVPGGFEEFFFHMEFSAPPNPGNGTTLPGSGGFNISELADWDVYPQLDFVPRRDVVNGKAGPGNWYDGQNDLPDDYSAPIWVAKNYGPKWLNSDGGRYQIVAPFSQGTVTISPSFSSGDVAPLVRSEVATAFMMEEGQLEVLVDGYEPVSLIDGDVVFVPANTSFSYVATAQFTKFMYVTGGGRGLDYELIKTGEPWNSAFYPQNEQFGMGHSRIMRI
;
A
#
# COMPACT_ATOMS: atom_id res chain seq x y z
N MET A 1 -45.67 -34.70 2.92
CA MET A 1 -45.04 -33.96 1.82
C MET A 1 -43.72 -33.40 2.36
N LEU A 2 -42.59 -34.07 2.07
CA LEU A 2 -41.26 -33.53 2.40
C LEU A 2 -40.83 -32.54 1.31
N PRO A 3 -40.28 -31.38 1.67
CA PRO A 3 -39.69 -30.49 0.66
C PRO A 3 -38.36 -31.06 0.19
N PHE A 4 -38.25 -31.24 -1.12
CA PHE A 4 -36.96 -31.51 -1.79
C PHE A 4 -36.06 -30.30 -1.63
N ILE A 5 -34.98 -30.46 -0.87
CA ILE A 5 -33.85 -29.50 -0.85
C ILE A 5 -33.02 -29.82 -2.10
N ILE A 6 -33.08 -28.96 -3.09
CA ILE A 6 -32.16 -29.00 -4.23
C ILE A 6 -30.83 -28.40 -3.74
N ILE A 7 -29.89 -29.27 -3.43
CA ILE A 7 -28.50 -28.89 -3.24
C ILE A 7 -27.94 -28.65 -4.63
N ILE A 8 -27.79 -27.40 -5.03
CA ILE A 8 -27.00 -27.02 -6.20
C ILE A 8 -25.56 -27.10 -5.78
N THR A 9 -24.98 -28.29 -5.98
CA THR A 9 -23.53 -28.45 -5.95
C THR A 9 -22.99 -27.76 -7.21
N ILE A 10 -22.47 -26.56 -7.06
CA ILE A 10 -21.64 -25.93 -8.09
C ILE A 10 -20.39 -26.78 -8.15
N LEU A 11 -20.36 -27.75 -9.06
CA LEU A 11 -19.14 -28.38 -9.48
C LEU A 11 -18.27 -27.26 -10.10
N LEU A 12 -17.31 -26.73 -9.35
CA LEU A 12 -16.14 -26.17 -9.96
C LEU A 12 -15.48 -27.33 -10.72
N THR A 13 -15.82 -27.48 -11.97
CA THR A 13 -15.00 -28.28 -12.88
C THR A 13 -13.65 -27.60 -12.87
N ALA A 14 -12.70 -28.22 -12.18
CA ALA A 14 -11.28 -28.02 -12.44
C ALA A 14 -11.08 -28.34 -13.93
N VAL A 15 -11.33 -27.37 -14.78
CA VAL A 15 -10.75 -27.38 -16.11
C VAL A 15 -9.28 -27.37 -15.81
N GLY A 16 -8.61 -28.48 -16.09
CA GLY A 16 -7.16 -28.56 -16.12
C GLY A 16 -6.69 -27.60 -17.21
N ALA A 17 -6.75 -26.33 -16.89
CA ALA A 17 -6.14 -25.30 -17.69
C ALA A 17 -4.64 -25.46 -17.48
N ASN A 18 -3.92 -25.73 -18.54
CA ASN A 18 -2.49 -25.44 -18.63
C ASN A 18 -2.30 -23.91 -18.55
N GLY A 19 -2.76 -23.29 -17.46
CA GLY A 19 -2.60 -21.88 -17.19
C GLY A 19 -1.12 -21.59 -16.93
N ALA A 20 -0.64 -20.45 -17.39
CA ALA A 20 0.71 -20.02 -17.05
C ALA A 20 0.79 -19.71 -15.54
N SER A 21 1.94 -20.01 -14.91
CA SER A 21 2.17 -19.62 -13.53
C SER A 21 2.31 -18.09 -13.42
N LEU A 22 1.70 -17.52 -12.38
CA LEU A 22 1.91 -16.10 -12.03
C LEU A 22 3.25 -15.86 -11.33
N TRP A 23 3.82 -16.87 -10.66
CA TRP A 23 5.07 -16.72 -9.90
C TRP A 23 6.24 -16.39 -10.79
N VAL A 24 6.96 -15.33 -10.44
CA VAL A 24 8.19 -14.89 -11.10
C VAL A 24 9.27 -14.58 -10.05
N PRO A 25 10.57 -14.75 -10.38
CA PRO A 25 11.66 -14.50 -9.44
C PRO A 25 12.02 -13.00 -9.29
N THR A 26 11.56 -12.16 -10.21
CA THR A 26 11.84 -10.71 -10.21
C THR A 26 10.75 -9.94 -10.94
N THR A 27 10.68 -8.64 -10.66
CA THR A 27 9.69 -7.74 -11.27
C THR A 27 9.84 -7.69 -12.79
N PRO A 28 8.76 -7.93 -13.56
CA PRO A 28 8.77 -7.84 -15.01
C PRO A 28 9.08 -6.43 -15.52
N GLN A 29 9.65 -6.35 -16.72
CA GLN A 29 10.00 -5.08 -17.38
C GLN A 29 8.86 -4.52 -18.27
N SER A 30 7.70 -5.16 -18.25
CA SER A 30 6.51 -4.70 -18.99
C SER A 30 5.24 -5.17 -18.29
N PRO A 31 4.10 -4.48 -18.48
CA PRO A 31 2.85 -4.84 -17.84
C PRO A 31 2.36 -6.24 -18.25
N ARG A 32 2.20 -7.10 -17.28
CA ARG A 32 1.55 -8.41 -17.35
C ARG A 32 1.16 -8.86 -15.95
N PRO A 33 0.22 -9.81 -15.78
CA PRO A 33 -0.01 -10.42 -14.48
C PRO A 33 1.24 -11.15 -13.96
N TYR A 34 1.52 -11.00 -12.66
CA TYR A 34 2.60 -11.74 -11.98
C TYR A 34 2.39 -11.76 -10.47
N ALA A 35 3.06 -12.69 -9.81
CA ALA A 35 3.18 -12.75 -8.36
C ALA A 35 4.65 -12.88 -7.95
N LEU A 36 4.99 -12.30 -6.81
CA LEU A 36 6.32 -12.32 -6.21
C LEU A 36 6.21 -12.82 -4.77
N LYS A 37 7.17 -13.64 -4.37
CA LYS A 37 7.33 -13.99 -2.97
C LYS A 37 7.85 -12.81 -2.16
N LYS A 38 7.60 -12.84 -0.86
CA LYS A 38 8.12 -11.85 0.10
C LYS A 38 9.61 -11.60 -0.13
N GLY A 39 9.94 -10.34 -0.33
CA GLY A 39 11.32 -9.92 -0.58
C GLY A 39 11.85 -10.21 -1.99
N ASP A 40 11.04 -10.79 -2.91
CA ASP A 40 11.39 -10.85 -4.32
C ASP A 40 11.04 -9.55 -5.04
N GLY A 41 11.56 -9.38 -6.25
CA GLY A 41 11.49 -8.16 -7.03
C GLY A 41 12.88 -7.66 -7.42
N ILE A 42 12.98 -6.44 -7.89
CA ILE A 42 14.28 -5.79 -8.12
C ILE A 42 14.83 -5.36 -6.77
N LYS A 43 16.01 -5.88 -6.42
CA LYS A 43 16.67 -5.64 -5.13
C LYS A 43 17.85 -4.72 -5.31
N LEU A 44 17.96 -3.72 -4.44
CA LEU A 44 19.11 -2.83 -4.38
C LEU A 44 19.88 -3.02 -3.06
N ALA A 45 21.14 -2.65 -3.06
CA ALA A 45 21.93 -2.54 -1.84
C ALA A 45 21.23 -1.57 -0.88
N GLY A 46 21.35 -1.79 0.42
CA GLY A 46 20.69 -0.94 1.43
C GLY A 46 19.30 -1.35 1.82
N GLY A 47 18.78 -2.52 1.35
CA GLY A 47 17.54 -3.11 1.83
C GLY A 47 16.28 -2.65 1.11
N ASN A 48 16.42 -2.00 -0.03
CA ASN A 48 15.30 -1.61 -0.87
C ASN A 48 14.92 -2.73 -1.84
N THR A 49 13.62 -2.94 -2.00
CA THR A 49 13.06 -3.92 -2.95
C THR A 49 11.88 -3.30 -3.70
N PHE A 50 11.83 -3.49 -5.00
CA PHE A 50 10.77 -2.96 -5.87
C PHE A 50 9.92 -4.10 -6.42
N PRO A 51 8.85 -4.49 -5.75
CA PRO A 51 7.94 -5.52 -6.27
C PRO A 51 7.09 -5.01 -7.44
N VAL A 52 6.87 -3.71 -7.56
CA VAL A 52 6.20 -3.08 -8.71
C VAL A 52 6.99 -1.84 -9.12
N THR A 53 7.24 -1.70 -10.41
CA THR A 53 7.93 -0.56 -11.01
C THR A 53 7.05 0.15 -12.02
N GLY A 54 7.42 1.34 -12.46
CA GLY A 54 6.78 2.02 -13.59
C GLY A 54 6.73 1.14 -14.82
N ASN A 55 7.82 0.47 -15.15
CA ASN A 55 7.87 -0.45 -16.29
C ASN A 55 6.85 -1.60 -16.14
N SER A 56 6.78 -2.24 -14.98
CA SER A 56 5.85 -3.36 -14.76
C SER A 56 4.40 -2.91 -14.66
N SER A 57 4.14 -1.68 -14.20
CA SER A 57 2.79 -1.12 -14.03
C SER A 57 2.29 -0.29 -15.23
N GLY A 58 3.13 -0.04 -16.23
CA GLY A 58 2.82 0.91 -17.30
C GLY A 58 2.78 2.35 -16.80
N ASN A 59 3.65 2.70 -15.89
CA ASN A 59 3.78 3.98 -15.19
C ASN A 59 2.58 4.33 -14.29
N ALA A 60 1.75 3.35 -13.94
CA ALA A 60 0.61 3.62 -13.06
C ALA A 60 1.07 3.96 -11.64
N PHE A 61 1.95 3.16 -11.08
CA PHE A 61 2.56 3.35 -9.75
C PHE A 61 3.84 2.51 -9.61
N CYS A 62 4.61 2.82 -8.58
CA CYS A 62 5.70 2.00 -8.08
C CYS A 62 5.41 1.60 -6.62
N ILE A 63 5.83 0.40 -6.22
CA ILE A 63 5.85 -0.04 -4.82
C ILE A 63 7.31 -0.28 -4.45
N LEU A 64 7.75 0.39 -3.39
CA LEU A 64 9.07 0.31 -2.80
C LEU A 64 8.96 -0.20 -1.36
N ASN A 65 9.59 -1.33 -1.07
CA ASN A 65 9.76 -1.80 0.31
C ASN A 65 11.15 -1.42 0.81
N THR A 66 11.19 -0.68 1.92
CA THR A 66 12.41 -0.27 2.61
C THR A 66 12.51 -0.95 3.96
N ASN A 67 13.64 -1.58 4.24
CA ASN A 67 13.90 -2.24 5.50
C ASN A 67 15.04 -1.55 6.24
N ALA A 68 14.82 -1.27 7.53
CA ALA A 68 15.86 -0.70 8.37
C ALA A 68 17.01 -1.70 8.60
N GLY A 69 18.22 -1.18 8.62
CA GLY A 69 19.39 -1.93 9.05
C GLY A 69 19.39 -2.23 10.56
N SER A 70 20.40 -2.97 11.02
CA SER A 70 20.51 -3.43 12.40
C SER A 70 20.66 -2.30 13.44
N SER A 71 21.04 -1.11 13.04
CA SER A 71 21.21 0.07 13.90
C SER A 71 20.02 1.03 13.92
N GLY A 72 18.90 0.64 13.31
CA GLY A 72 17.86 1.60 12.96
C GLY A 72 18.22 2.34 11.66
N GLY A 73 17.32 3.15 11.18
CA GLY A 73 17.46 3.77 9.87
C GLY A 73 18.08 5.14 9.90
N ALA A 74 18.88 5.42 8.88
CA ALA A 74 19.15 6.79 8.51
C ALA A 74 17.86 7.42 7.97
N GLY A 75 17.63 8.69 8.30
CA GLY A 75 16.60 9.46 7.65
C GLY A 75 16.97 9.78 6.20
N VAL A 76 15.96 10.05 5.41
CA VAL A 76 16.14 10.64 4.09
C VAL A 76 16.26 12.16 4.28
N PHE A 77 17.10 12.86 3.51
CA PHE A 77 17.15 14.32 3.59
C PHE A 77 15.80 14.93 3.17
N PRO A 78 15.42 16.09 3.74
CA PRO A 78 14.19 16.77 3.36
C PRO A 78 14.18 17.16 1.88
N HIS A 79 13.09 16.82 1.20
CA HIS A 79 12.92 17.08 -0.23
C HIS A 79 11.45 17.26 -0.61
N VAL A 80 11.23 17.63 -1.85
CA VAL A 80 9.91 17.81 -2.48
C VAL A 80 9.87 17.03 -3.77
N HIS A 81 8.73 16.42 -4.05
CA HIS A 81 8.36 15.98 -5.39
C HIS A 81 7.37 16.98 -6.00
N LYS A 82 7.51 17.28 -7.27
CA LYS A 82 6.61 18.19 -8.02
C LYS A 82 5.60 17.45 -8.89
N LYS A 83 5.83 16.18 -9.15
CA LYS A 83 5.02 15.36 -10.06
C LYS A 83 4.54 14.07 -9.40
N THR A 84 5.22 13.63 -8.36
CA THR A 84 5.00 12.34 -7.70
C THR A 84 4.30 12.54 -6.36
N TYR A 85 3.23 11.79 -6.12
CA TYR A 85 2.67 11.58 -4.79
C TYR A 85 3.41 10.41 -4.14
N GLU A 86 3.60 10.48 -2.84
CA GLU A 86 4.24 9.41 -2.10
C GLU A 86 3.46 9.04 -0.85
N ASN A 87 3.00 7.78 -0.78
CA ASN A 87 2.34 7.23 0.39
C ASN A 87 3.31 6.34 1.14
N PHE A 88 3.30 6.45 2.46
CA PHE A 88 4.11 5.70 3.40
C PHE A 88 3.21 4.81 4.23
N TYR A 89 3.33 3.50 4.05
CA TYR A 89 2.60 2.49 4.81
C TYR A 89 3.56 1.77 5.76
N ALA A 90 3.34 1.91 7.06
CA ALA A 90 4.16 1.24 8.06
C ALA A 90 3.74 -0.25 8.16
N VAL A 91 4.60 -1.14 7.70
CA VAL A 91 4.36 -2.60 7.73
C VAL A 91 4.77 -3.19 9.07
N LYS A 92 5.90 -2.73 9.63
CA LYS A 92 6.45 -3.20 10.89
C LYS A 92 7.32 -2.12 11.54
N GLY A 93 7.37 -2.11 12.88
CA GLY A 93 8.13 -1.13 13.63
C GLY A 93 7.50 0.25 13.57
N ARG A 94 8.30 1.30 13.73
CA ARG A 94 7.82 2.69 13.74
C ARG A 94 8.62 3.56 12.78
N VAL A 95 7.88 4.41 12.08
CA VAL A 95 8.44 5.40 11.15
C VAL A 95 8.00 6.78 11.60
N GLN A 96 8.95 7.68 11.82
CA GLN A 96 8.60 9.09 12.01
C GLN A 96 8.65 9.78 10.65
N LEU A 97 7.52 10.38 10.25
CA LEU A 97 7.36 11.08 8.99
C LEU A 97 7.02 12.54 9.29
N TRP A 98 7.68 13.47 8.61
CA TRP A 98 7.42 14.91 8.66
C TRP A 98 6.93 15.40 7.31
N GLY A 99 6.04 16.36 7.32
CA GLY A 99 5.57 17.00 6.10
C GLY A 99 5.06 18.42 6.31
N GLN A 100 5.27 19.25 5.28
CA GLN A 100 4.71 20.58 5.18
C GLN A 100 4.65 21.02 3.72
N ASN A 101 3.54 21.60 3.30
CA ASN A 101 3.45 22.19 1.96
C ASN A 101 4.53 23.25 1.76
N LEU A 102 5.21 23.22 0.62
CA LEU A 102 6.33 24.09 0.29
C LEU A 102 5.93 25.58 0.28
N ASP A 103 4.73 25.90 -0.21
CA ASP A 103 4.27 27.29 -0.33
C ASP A 103 4.02 27.92 1.05
N THR A 104 3.71 27.09 2.05
CA THR A 104 3.46 27.54 3.43
C THR A 104 4.72 27.51 4.29
N TYR A 105 5.74 26.76 3.92
CA TYR A 105 6.92 26.55 4.76
C TYR A 105 7.64 27.84 5.12
N LYS A 106 7.88 28.71 4.15
CA LYS A 106 8.55 30.01 4.39
C LYS A 106 7.68 31.01 5.15
N ALA A 107 6.36 30.85 5.08
CA ALA A 107 5.42 31.75 5.74
C ALA A 107 5.15 31.37 7.19
N ASN A 108 5.08 30.06 7.50
CA ASN A 108 4.71 29.60 8.84
C ASN A 108 5.20 28.17 9.11
N THR A 109 6.27 28.03 9.85
CA THR A 109 6.82 26.73 10.26
C THR A 109 6.00 26.03 11.36
N SER A 110 5.08 26.74 12.04
CA SER A 110 4.26 26.15 13.10
C SER A 110 3.24 25.13 12.60
N ILE A 111 2.90 25.18 11.31
CA ILE A 111 1.97 24.24 10.69
C ILE A 111 2.64 22.96 10.17
N GLN A 112 3.95 22.83 10.33
CA GLN A 112 4.65 21.59 10.03
C GLN A 112 4.00 20.44 10.81
N GLN A 113 3.76 19.35 10.13
CA GLN A 113 3.14 18.16 10.71
C GLN A 113 4.16 17.04 10.85
N THR A 114 4.02 16.23 11.88
CA THR A 114 4.73 14.96 11.99
C THR A 114 3.88 13.92 12.69
N ARG A 115 4.05 12.67 12.27
CA ARG A 115 3.44 11.49 12.91
C ARG A 115 4.49 10.41 13.06
N ILE A 116 4.37 9.65 14.16
CA ILE A 116 5.05 8.37 14.32
C ILE A 116 4.08 7.31 13.86
N LEU A 117 4.29 6.82 12.64
CA LEU A 117 3.51 5.75 12.05
C LEU A 117 3.90 4.43 12.69
N ALA A 118 2.92 3.67 13.13
CA ALA A 118 3.04 2.29 13.59
C ALA A 118 2.41 1.35 12.54
N GLN A 119 2.50 0.04 12.76
CA GLN A 119 1.96 -0.94 11.83
C GLN A 119 0.50 -0.67 11.46
N GLY A 120 0.24 -0.51 10.18
CA GLY A 120 -1.07 -0.25 9.61
C GLY A 120 -1.42 1.23 9.44
N ASP A 121 -0.56 2.14 9.89
CA ASP A 121 -0.74 3.58 9.67
C ASP A 121 -0.24 3.99 8.29
N ILE A 122 -0.88 5.00 7.71
CA ILE A 122 -0.54 5.58 6.41
C ILE A 122 -0.26 7.07 6.57
N GLY A 123 0.85 7.51 6.00
CA GLY A 123 1.14 8.92 5.74
C GLY A 123 1.17 9.17 4.25
N ALA A 124 0.31 10.05 3.74
CA ALA A 124 0.27 10.40 2.34
C ALA A 124 0.82 11.80 2.13
N ILE A 125 1.80 11.91 1.24
CA ILE A 125 2.51 13.14 0.94
C ILE A 125 2.15 13.57 -0.48
N PRO A 126 1.37 14.64 -0.62
CA PRO A 126 1.07 15.24 -1.92
C PRO A 126 2.34 15.81 -2.57
N PHE A 127 2.31 15.96 -3.89
CA PHE A 127 3.35 16.76 -4.56
C PHE A 127 3.41 18.17 -3.98
N ASN A 128 4.54 18.85 -4.16
CA ASN A 128 4.82 20.18 -3.58
C ASN A 128 4.81 20.19 -2.05
N THR A 129 5.01 19.05 -1.41
CA THR A 129 5.09 18.92 0.05
C THR A 129 6.49 18.51 0.46
N ILE A 130 7.15 19.35 1.26
CA ILE A 130 8.44 19.01 1.87
C ILE A 130 8.20 17.85 2.82
N HIS A 131 8.99 16.81 2.68
CA HIS A 131 8.93 15.67 3.58
C HIS A 131 10.29 15.04 3.83
N THR A 132 10.37 14.33 4.92
CA THR A 132 11.48 13.49 5.33
C THR A 132 10.97 12.45 6.31
N PHE A 133 11.64 11.32 6.42
CA PHE A 133 11.29 10.29 7.38
C PHE A 133 12.52 9.68 8.06
N SER A 134 12.28 9.00 9.16
CA SER A 134 13.28 8.22 9.88
C SER A 134 12.67 6.91 10.35
N LEU A 135 13.38 5.81 10.12
CA LEU A 135 13.03 4.49 10.66
C LEU A 135 13.56 4.43 12.09
N LEU A 136 12.68 4.29 13.08
CA LEU A 136 13.02 4.49 14.49
C LEU A 136 13.67 3.28 15.15
N GLU A 137 13.49 2.09 14.58
CA GLU A 137 13.91 0.83 15.19
C GLU A 137 14.61 -0.07 14.18
N PRO A 138 15.51 -0.95 14.62
CA PRO A 138 15.96 -2.06 13.78
C PRO A 138 14.77 -2.89 13.28
N ASP A 139 14.91 -3.47 12.09
CA ASP A 139 13.86 -4.30 11.48
C ASP A 139 12.53 -3.57 11.22
N THR A 140 12.52 -2.24 11.19
CA THR A 140 11.38 -1.45 10.72
C THR A 140 11.20 -1.68 9.22
N GLN A 141 9.97 -1.94 8.80
CA GLN A 141 9.60 -2.16 7.41
C GLN A 141 8.58 -1.11 6.97
N LEU A 142 8.92 -0.41 5.91
CA LEU A 142 8.12 0.65 5.31
C LEU A 142 7.84 0.31 3.85
N THR A 143 6.59 0.42 3.44
CA THR A 143 6.22 0.38 2.03
C THR A 143 5.91 1.78 1.54
N GLY A 144 6.68 2.25 0.57
CA GLY A 144 6.40 3.46 -0.21
C GLY A 144 5.57 3.12 -1.44
N VAL A 145 4.55 3.91 -1.70
CA VAL A 145 3.77 3.86 -2.95
C VAL A 145 3.93 5.19 -3.65
N LEU A 146 4.50 5.16 -4.84
CA LEU A 146 4.79 6.35 -5.62
C LEU A 146 3.89 6.40 -6.85
N VAL A 147 3.17 7.50 -7.04
CA VAL A 147 2.19 7.69 -8.11
C VAL A 147 2.47 9.03 -8.82
N PRO A 148 2.69 9.01 -10.15
CA PRO A 148 2.85 7.86 -11.03
C PRO A 148 4.13 7.07 -10.76
N GLY A 149 4.24 5.88 -11.37
CA GLY A 149 5.48 5.10 -11.40
C GLY A 149 6.58 5.80 -12.22
N GLY A 150 7.82 5.35 -12.03
CA GLY A 150 9.00 5.89 -12.74
C GLY A 150 10.03 6.54 -11.82
N PHE A 151 9.63 6.94 -10.61
CA PHE A 151 10.56 7.51 -9.62
C PHE A 151 11.63 6.50 -9.16
N GLU A 152 11.37 5.22 -9.21
CA GLU A 152 12.34 4.17 -8.87
C GLU A 152 13.61 4.22 -9.73
N GLU A 153 13.56 4.79 -10.92
CA GLU A 153 14.74 4.97 -11.78
C GLU A 153 15.82 5.83 -11.11
N PHE A 154 15.42 6.72 -10.20
CA PHE A 154 16.35 7.44 -9.33
C PHE A 154 17.20 6.48 -8.49
N PHE A 155 16.58 5.50 -7.85
CA PHE A 155 17.29 4.52 -7.04
C PHE A 155 18.19 3.62 -7.88
N PHE A 156 17.71 3.23 -9.07
CA PHE A 156 18.51 2.42 -9.99
C PHE A 156 19.71 3.19 -10.51
N HIS A 157 19.54 4.46 -10.86
CA HIS A 157 20.64 5.33 -11.26
C HIS A 157 21.66 5.47 -10.14
N MET A 158 21.23 5.70 -8.91
CA MET A 158 22.11 5.83 -7.75
C MET A 158 22.92 4.55 -7.47
N GLU A 159 22.29 3.39 -7.56
CA GLU A 159 22.93 2.10 -7.33
C GLU A 159 24.00 1.80 -8.38
N PHE A 160 23.66 1.97 -9.66
CA PHE A 160 24.55 1.62 -10.77
C PHE A 160 25.59 2.67 -11.08
N SER A 161 25.42 3.92 -10.65
CA SER A 161 26.39 5.00 -10.83
C SER A 161 27.40 5.09 -9.69
N ALA A 162 27.13 4.44 -8.55
CA ALA A 162 28.08 4.40 -7.45
C ALA A 162 29.31 3.56 -7.83
N PRO A 163 30.55 4.06 -7.65
CA PRO A 163 31.74 3.24 -7.88
C PRO A 163 31.71 2.02 -6.95
N PRO A 164 32.15 0.84 -7.42
CA PRO A 164 32.19 -0.35 -6.58
C PRO A 164 33.04 -0.08 -5.34
N ASN A 165 32.43 -0.20 -4.17
CA ASN A 165 33.13 -0.01 -2.91
C ASN A 165 34.04 -1.22 -2.64
N PRO A 166 35.37 -1.07 -2.53
CA PRO A 166 36.28 -2.17 -2.33
C PRO A 166 36.28 -2.77 -0.91
N GLY A 167 35.45 -2.28 0.00
CA GLY A 167 35.40 -2.72 1.39
C GLY A 167 34.01 -2.87 1.95
N ASN A 168 33.62 -4.10 2.23
CA ASN A 168 32.46 -4.50 3.04
C ASN A 168 31.12 -3.78 2.76
N GLY A 169 30.33 -4.31 1.91
CA GLY A 169 28.92 -4.25 1.59
C GLY A 169 27.90 -3.52 2.46
N THR A 170 28.24 -2.45 3.14
CA THR A 170 27.35 -1.68 4.02
C THR A 170 27.41 -0.18 3.81
N THR A 171 27.97 0.31 2.73
CA THR A 171 27.80 1.73 2.41
C THR A 171 26.51 1.94 1.68
N LEU A 172 25.63 2.71 2.32
CA LEU A 172 24.48 3.30 1.66
C LEU A 172 24.92 3.91 0.32
N PRO A 173 24.15 3.72 -0.77
CA PRO A 173 24.30 4.53 -1.96
C PRO A 173 24.23 6.00 -1.52
N GLY A 174 25.25 6.78 -1.79
CA GLY A 174 25.26 8.19 -1.41
C GLY A 174 26.52 8.72 -0.72
N SER A 175 27.51 7.89 -0.43
CA SER A 175 28.80 8.39 0.04
C SER A 175 29.78 8.78 -1.08
N GLY A 176 29.45 8.47 -2.35
CA GLY A 176 30.15 9.01 -3.51
C GLY A 176 29.34 10.16 -4.07
N GLY A 177 29.66 11.37 -3.72
CA GLY A 177 28.90 12.58 -3.98
C GLY A 177 28.21 12.66 -5.34
N PHE A 178 26.92 12.42 -5.37
CA PHE A 178 26.09 12.75 -6.51
C PHE A 178 25.89 14.27 -6.56
N ASN A 179 25.78 14.79 -7.75
CA ASN A 179 25.55 16.21 -7.97
C ASN A 179 24.10 16.54 -7.59
N ILE A 180 23.91 17.36 -6.55
CA ILE A 180 22.57 17.79 -6.10
C ILE A 180 21.73 18.38 -7.24
N SER A 181 22.36 19.01 -8.24
CA SER A 181 21.65 19.56 -9.40
C SER A 181 21.02 18.50 -10.30
N GLU A 182 21.48 17.26 -10.28
CA GLU A 182 20.93 16.16 -11.08
C GLU A 182 19.68 15.56 -10.46
N LEU A 183 19.44 15.79 -9.17
CA LEU A 183 18.25 15.27 -8.47
C LEU A 183 16.94 15.76 -9.06
N ALA A 184 16.93 16.97 -9.62
CA ALA A 184 15.75 17.54 -10.26
C ALA A 184 15.28 16.76 -11.50
N ASP A 185 16.19 16.06 -12.19
CA ASP A 185 15.87 15.20 -13.33
C ASP A 185 15.01 14.00 -12.89
N TRP A 186 15.12 13.63 -11.62
CA TRP A 186 14.40 12.55 -10.97
C TRP A 186 13.24 13.02 -10.08
N ASP A 187 12.76 14.25 -10.26
CA ASP A 187 11.69 14.84 -9.45
C ASP A 187 12.03 14.97 -7.96
N VAL A 188 13.31 15.07 -7.60
CA VAL A 188 13.77 15.27 -6.21
C VAL A 188 14.34 16.65 -6.05
N TYR A 189 13.71 17.49 -5.24
CA TYR A 189 14.13 18.87 -4.99
C TYR A 189 14.52 19.04 -3.51
N PRO A 190 15.82 18.99 -3.16
CA PRO A 190 16.29 19.12 -1.78
C PRO A 190 15.82 20.39 -1.09
N GLN A 191 15.44 20.27 0.17
CA GLN A 191 15.02 21.36 1.06
C GLN A 191 15.88 21.32 2.33
N LEU A 192 17.18 21.60 2.19
CA LEU A 192 18.16 21.42 3.25
C LEU A 192 18.01 22.42 4.41
N ASP A 193 17.25 23.48 4.23
CA ASP A 193 16.86 24.44 5.27
C ASP A 193 15.65 24.01 6.10
N PHE A 194 14.97 22.91 5.69
CA PHE A 194 13.86 22.34 6.44
C PHE A 194 14.36 21.69 7.72
N VAL A 195 13.92 22.21 8.86
CA VAL A 195 14.26 21.67 10.18
C VAL A 195 13.07 20.84 10.70
N PRO A 196 13.20 19.51 10.77
CA PRO A 196 12.16 18.66 11.33
C PRO A 196 11.86 19.00 12.78
N ARG A 197 10.57 19.23 13.10
CA ARG A 197 10.13 19.52 14.47
C ARG A 197 10.33 18.31 15.39
N ARG A 198 10.59 18.58 16.67
CA ARG A 198 10.90 17.55 17.68
C ARG A 198 9.92 17.50 18.85
N ASP A 199 8.93 18.35 18.86
CA ASP A 199 7.92 18.52 19.94
C ASP A 199 6.77 17.51 19.80
N VAL A 200 7.10 16.26 19.54
CA VAL A 200 6.13 15.18 19.36
C VAL A 200 5.59 14.72 20.70
N VAL A 201 4.27 14.71 20.85
CA VAL A 201 3.55 14.20 22.01
C VAL A 201 2.53 13.17 21.54
N ASN A 202 2.54 11.98 22.13
CA ASN A 202 1.66 10.87 21.76
C ASN A 202 1.71 10.54 20.26
N GLY A 203 2.92 10.54 19.68
CA GLY A 203 3.14 10.22 18.28
C GLY A 203 2.73 11.29 17.28
N LYS A 204 2.38 12.50 17.74
CA LYS A 204 1.85 13.58 16.90
C LYS A 204 2.47 14.93 17.26
N ALA A 205 2.76 15.75 16.24
CA ALA A 205 2.90 17.20 16.39
C ALA A 205 2.35 17.92 15.15
N GLY A 206 1.91 19.16 15.34
CA GLY A 206 1.22 19.94 14.31
C GLY A 206 -0.26 19.57 14.14
N PRO A 207 -0.97 20.25 13.24
CA PRO A 207 -2.41 20.10 13.05
C PRO A 207 -2.80 18.73 12.46
N GLY A 208 -4.11 18.50 12.34
CA GLY A 208 -4.70 17.30 11.74
C GLY A 208 -4.97 16.18 12.76
N ASN A 209 -5.82 15.25 12.36
CA ASN A 209 -6.26 14.11 13.17
C ASN A 209 -5.16 13.06 13.33
N TRP A 210 -5.22 12.31 14.43
CA TRP A 210 -4.34 11.16 14.66
C TRP A 210 -4.84 10.34 15.82
N TYR A 211 -5.32 9.12 15.57
CA TYR A 211 -6.04 8.28 16.53
C TYR A 211 -7.20 9.01 17.24
N ASP A 212 -7.71 10.05 16.60
CA ASP A 212 -8.84 10.84 17.04
C ASP A 212 -9.73 11.15 15.82
N GLY A 213 -11.02 11.10 15.97
CA GLY A 213 -11.98 11.30 14.88
C GLY A 213 -11.87 10.25 13.77
N GLN A 214 -12.43 10.56 12.62
CA GLN A 214 -12.52 9.62 11.48
C GLN A 214 -11.26 9.56 10.61
N ASN A 215 -10.32 10.49 10.78
CA ASN A 215 -9.22 10.68 9.82
C ASN A 215 -9.73 10.77 8.37
N ASP A 216 -10.73 11.60 8.16
CA ASP A 216 -11.37 11.78 6.85
C ASP A 216 -10.36 12.26 5.81
N LEU A 217 -10.60 11.87 4.56
CA LEU A 217 -9.82 12.39 3.45
C LEU A 217 -10.25 13.83 3.16
N PRO A 218 -9.30 14.76 2.96
CA PRO A 218 -9.64 16.14 2.62
C PRO A 218 -10.16 16.25 1.18
N ASP A 219 -10.89 17.33 0.90
CA ASP A 219 -11.34 17.65 -0.46
C ASP A 219 -10.19 18.11 -1.36
N ASP A 220 -9.11 18.60 -0.77
CA ASP A 220 -7.87 18.94 -1.48
C ASP A 220 -6.65 18.22 -0.87
N TYR A 221 -5.63 18.07 -1.67
CA TYR A 221 -4.38 17.41 -1.30
C TYR A 221 -3.23 18.43 -1.20
N SER A 222 -3.47 19.54 -0.55
CA SER A 222 -2.47 20.62 -0.36
C SER A 222 -1.57 20.42 0.87
N ALA A 223 -1.86 19.45 1.73
CA ALA A 223 -1.14 19.18 2.97
C ALA A 223 -0.93 17.66 3.17
N PRO A 224 0.02 17.25 4.02
CA PRO A 224 0.14 15.85 4.40
C PRO A 224 -1.17 15.29 4.97
N ILE A 225 -1.49 14.04 4.61
CA ILE A 225 -2.70 13.36 5.03
C ILE A 225 -2.31 12.14 5.85
N TRP A 226 -2.96 11.98 6.99
CA TRP A 226 -2.64 10.94 7.96
C TRP A 226 -3.84 10.05 8.19
N VAL A 227 -3.68 8.77 7.91
CA VAL A 227 -4.70 7.76 8.15
C VAL A 227 -4.16 6.78 9.17
N ALA A 228 -4.60 6.93 10.42
CA ALA A 228 -4.26 6.00 11.48
C ALA A 228 -4.94 4.65 11.23
N LYS A 229 -4.31 3.57 11.63
CA LYS A 229 -4.86 2.21 11.51
C LYS A 229 -6.31 2.17 12.01
N ASN A 230 -7.23 1.76 11.14
CA ASN A 230 -8.66 1.64 11.41
C ASN A 230 -9.43 2.96 11.64
N TYR A 231 -8.82 4.12 11.41
CA TYR A 231 -9.47 5.42 11.56
C TYR A 231 -9.86 6.11 10.25
N GLY A 232 -9.34 5.67 9.12
CA GLY A 232 -9.68 6.26 7.81
C GLY A 232 -11.11 5.96 7.36
N PRO A 233 -11.56 6.54 6.23
CA PRO A 233 -12.83 6.23 5.61
C PRO A 233 -12.98 4.73 5.34
N LYS A 234 -14.12 4.16 5.70
CA LYS A 234 -14.32 2.72 5.74
C LYS A 234 -15.64 2.29 5.14
N TRP A 235 -15.63 1.17 4.45
CA TRP A 235 -16.81 0.51 3.92
C TRP A 235 -16.80 -0.97 4.30
N LEU A 236 -17.99 -1.51 4.53
CA LEU A 236 -18.21 -2.91 4.77
C LEU A 236 -19.01 -3.52 3.62
N ASN A 237 -18.43 -4.50 2.95
CA ASN A 237 -19.12 -5.31 1.97
C ASN A 237 -19.64 -6.57 2.69
N SER A 238 -20.96 -6.64 2.90
CA SER A 238 -21.60 -7.75 3.61
C SER A 238 -21.45 -9.09 2.90
N ASP A 239 -21.37 -9.07 1.57
CA ASP A 239 -21.27 -10.24 0.72
C ASP A 239 -19.90 -10.91 0.73
N GLY A 240 -19.35 -11.27 1.83
CA GLY A 240 -18.03 -11.87 1.97
C GLY A 240 -17.17 -11.19 3.01
N GLY A 241 -17.79 -10.35 3.87
CA GLY A 241 -17.20 -9.80 5.06
C GLY A 241 -15.99 -8.91 4.84
N ARG A 242 -15.92 -8.28 3.69
CA ARG A 242 -14.79 -7.40 3.36
C ARG A 242 -14.93 -6.06 4.04
N TYR A 243 -13.93 -5.70 4.78
CA TYR A 243 -13.81 -4.43 5.47
C TYR A 243 -12.67 -3.63 4.84
N GLN A 244 -13.00 -2.50 4.28
CA GLN A 244 -12.05 -1.68 3.54
C GLN A 244 -11.79 -0.36 4.26
N ILE A 245 -10.52 0.03 4.29
CA ILE A 245 -10.08 1.38 4.59
C ILE A 245 -9.51 1.99 3.32
N VAL A 246 -10.03 3.14 2.91
CA VAL A 246 -9.53 3.89 1.78
C VAL A 246 -8.48 4.89 2.26
N ALA A 247 -7.38 4.97 1.54
CA ALA A 247 -6.35 5.98 1.73
C ALA A 247 -6.23 6.85 0.48
N PRO A 248 -5.54 8.01 0.56
CA PRO A 248 -5.29 8.84 -0.62
C PRO A 248 -4.55 8.10 -1.74
N PHE A 249 -4.72 8.61 -2.96
CA PHE A 249 -4.01 8.13 -4.16
C PHE A 249 -4.24 6.65 -4.46
N SER A 250 -5.49 6.21 -4.27
CA SER A 250 -5.94 4.87 -4.64
C SER A 250 -5.19 3.74 -3.94
N GLN A 251 -4.74 3.98 -2.74
CA GLN A 251 -4.23 2.96 -1.82
C GLN A 251 -5.27 2.66 -0.74
N GLY A 252 -5.19 1.50 -0.14
CA GLY A 252 -6.01 1.12 1.01
C GLY A 252 -5.71 -0.26 1.52
N THR A 253 -6.52 -0.71 2.47
CA THR A 253 -6.43 -2.06 3.04
C THR A 253 -7.78 -2.74 2.98
N VAL A 254 -7.77 -4.05 2.77
CA VAL A 254 -8.95 -4.92 2.88
C VAL A 254 -8.69 -5.95 3.96
N THR A 255 -9.65 -6.07 4.88
CA THR A 255 -9.67 -7.11 5.90
C THR A 255 -10.89 -7.99 5.68
N ILE A 256 -10.70 -9.30 5.61
CA ILE A 256 -11.78 -10.28 5.55
C ILE A 256 -12.01 -10.80 6.95
N SER A 257 -13.20 -10.51 7.47
CA SER A 257 -13.56 -10.82 8.85
C SER A 257 -13.78 -12.32 9.07
N PRO A 258 -13.36 -12.87 10.23
CA PRO A 258 -13.64 -14.26 10.58
C PRO A 258 -15.13 -14.61 10.70
N SER A 259 -15.99 -13.63 10.87
CA SER A 259 -17.45 -13.84 10.95
C SER A 259 -18.08 -14.22 9.61
N PHE A 260 -17.39 -14.00 8.53
CA PHE A 260 -17.81 -14.37 7.20
C PHE A 260 -16.97 -15.57 6.75
N SER A 261 -17.61 -16.48 6.09
CA SER A 261 -16.97 -17.73 5.68
C SER A 261 -15.70 -17.46 4.87
N SER A 262 -14.57 -17.93 5.36
CA SER A 262 -13.40 -18.11 4.51
C SER A 262 -13.81 -19.05 3.38
N GLY A 263 -13.56 -18.71 2.16
CA GLY A 263 -13.97 -19.47 1.01
C GLY A 263 -15.06 -18.81 0.15
N ASP A 264 -15.63 -17.71 0.60
CA ASP A 264 -16.48 -16.90 -0.27
C ASP A 264 -15.61 -16.16 -1.28
N VAL A 265 -15.77 -16.50 -2.55
CA VAL A 265 -15.04 -15.87 -3.65
C VAL A 265 -15.55 -14.46 -3.86
N ALA A 266 -14.65 -13.50 -3.91
CA ALA A 266 -15.02 -12.14 -4.27
C ALA A 266 -15.63 -12.09 -5.68
N PRO A 267 -16.56 -11.17 -5.95
CA PRO A 267 -17.04 -10.95 -7.30
C PRO A 267 -15.88 -10.75 -8.28
N LEU A 268 -16.08 -11.19 -9.52
CA LEU A 268 -15.10 -10.95 -10.58
C LEU A 268 -14.97 -9.44 -10.80
N VAL A 269 -13.75 -8.94 -10.67
CA VAL A 269 -13.40 -7.55 -10.91
C VAL A 269 -12.66 -7.46 -12.23
N ARG A 270 -13.06 -6.53 -13.07
CA ARG A 270 -12.28 -6.10 -14.23
C ARG A 270 -11.97 -4.63 -14.07
N SER A 271 -10.88 -4.34 -13.40
CA SER A 271 -10.42 -2.97 -13.19
C SER A 271 -9.98 -2.32 -14.49
N GLU A 272 -10.41 -1.08 -14.72
CA GLU A 272 -9.93 -0.26 -15.84
C GLU A 272 -8.46 0.18 -15.64
N VAL A 273 -7.95 0.04 -14.43
CA VAL A 273 -6.60 0.44 -14.02
C VAL A 273 -5.83 -0.73 -13.44
N ALA A 274 -4.51 -0.61 -13.42
CA ALA A 274 -3.65 -1.60 -12.79
C ALA A 274 -3.92 -1.68 -11.29
N THR A 275 -3.80 -2.88 -10.72
CA THR A 275 -4.01 -3.15 -9.28
C THR A 275 -2.89 -4.06 -8.77
N ALA A 276 -2.39 -3.77 -7.58
CA ALA A 276 -1.49 -4.65 -6.85
C ALA A 276 -2.05 -4.96 -5.46
N PHE A 277 -1.80 -6.17 -4.97
CA PHE A 277 -2.06 -6.58 -3.59
C PHE A 277 -0.74 -6.94 -2.91
N MET A 278 -0.59 -6.55 -1.67
CA MET A 278 0.49 -6.98 -0.79
C MET A 278 -0.12 -7.57 0.48
N MET A 279 0.18 -8.82 0.75
CA MET A 279 -0.36 -9.53 1.91
C MET A 279 0.24 -9.02 3.21
N GLU A 280 -0.62 -8.87 4.23
CA GLU A 280 -0.22 -8.48 5.59
C GLU A 280 -0.45 -9.62 6.58
N GLU A 281 -1.60 -10.28 6.50
CA GLU A 281 -1.98 -11.34 7.44
C GLU A 281 -2.85 -12.39 6.74
N GLY A 282 -2.76 -13.62 7.19
CA GLY A 282 -3.58 -14.73 6.68
C GLY A 282 -3.14 -15.26 5.33
N GLN A 283 -4.10 -15.70 4.53
CA GLN A 283 -3.86 -16.32 3.23
C GLN A 283 -4.96 -15.94 2.26
N LEU A 284 -4.55 -15.51 1.07
CA LEU A 284 -5.43 -15.10 -0.02
C LEU A 284 -5.12 -15.91 -1.27
N GLU A 285 -6.10 -16.55 -1.85
CA GLU A 285 -5.99 -17.09 -3.21
C GLU A 285 -6.49 -16.04 -4.20
N VAL A 286 -5.69 -15.75 -5.23
CA VAL A 286 -6.02 -14.82 -6.31
C VAL A 286 -6.12 -15.59 -7.61
N LEU A 287 -7.24 -15.37 -8.31
CA LEU A 287 -7.56 -15.97 -9.58
C LEU A 287 -7.48 -14.88 -10.66
N VAL A 288 -6.58 -15.03 -11.60
CA VAL A 288 -6.43 -14.11 -12.74
C VAL A 288 -6.78 -14.85 -14.01
N ASP A 289 -7.58 -14.23 -14.86
CA ASP A 289 -8.02 -14.86 -16.10
C ASP A 289 -6.83 -15.30 -16.99
N GLY A 290 -6.85 -16.58 -17.39
CA GLY A 290 -5.79 -17.21 -18.19
C GLY A 290 -4.58 -17.72 -17.39
N TYR A 291 -4.59 -17.64 -16.06
CA TYR A 291 -3.50 -18.11 -15.20
C TYR A 291 -3.96 -19.16 -14.18
N GLU A 292 -3.02 -19.95 -13.67
CA GLU A 292 -3.29 -20.79 -12.50
C GLU A 292 -3.54 -19.94 -11.26
N PRO A 293 -4.46 -20.34 -10.37
CA PRO A 293 -4.66 -19.68 -9.09
C PRO A 293 -3.35 -19.57 -8.30
N VAL A 294 -3.15 -18.43 -7.63
CA VAL A 294 -1.98 -18.20 -6.81
C VAL A 294 -2.37 -17.98 -5.36
N SER A 295 -1.75 -18.73 -4.46
CA SER A 295 -1.94 -18.58 -3.01
C SER A 295 -0.85 -17.68 -2.42
N LEU A 296 -1.28 -16.56 -1.84
CA LEU A 296 -0.43 -15.52 -1.26
C LEU A 296 -0.46 -15.61 0.27
N ILE A 297 0.69 -15.41 0.89
CA ILE A 297 0.87 -15.30 2.34
C ILE A 297 1.60 -14.01 2.68
N ASP A 298 1.83 -13.73 3.96
CA ASP A 298 2.47 -12.50 4.44
C ASP A 298 3.67 -12.05 3.60
N GLY A 299 3.61 -10.82 3.11
CA GLY A 299 4.61 -10.16 2.29
C GLY A 299 4.63 -10.54 0.81
N ASP A 300 3.84 -11.54 0.38
CA ASP A 300 3.69 -11.88 -1.04
C ASP A 300 2.94 -10.74 -1.77
N VAL A 301 3.30 -10.49 -3.02
CA VAL A 301 2.72 -9.46 -3.87
C VAL A 301 2.15 -10.08 -5.13
N VAL A 302 0.97 -9.63 -5.55
CA VAL A 302 0.43 -9.90 -6.88
C VAL A 302 0.13 -8.59 -7.59
N PHE A 303 0.43 -8.55 -8.87
CA PHE A 303 0.12 -7.43 -9.76
C PHE A 303 -0.79 -7.88 -10.90
N VAL A 304 -1.84 -7.11 -11.13
CA VAL A 304 -2.83 -7.32 -12.20
C VAL A 304 -2.89 -6.04 -13.06
N PRO A 305 -2.56 -6.11 -14.35
CA PRO A 305 -2.64 -4.96 -15.25
C PRO A 305 -4.07 -4.48 -15.45
N ALA A 306 -4.20 -3.26 -15.96
CA ALA A 306 -5.47 -2.72 -16.41
C ALA A 306 -6.21 -3.67 -17.39
N ASN A 307 -7.53 -3.67 -17.32
CA ASN A 307 -8.40 -4.48 -18.18
C ASN A 307 -8.23 -6.00 -18.06
N THR A 308 -7.59 -6.48 -17.00
CA THR A 308 -7.47 -7.90 -16.71
C THR A 308 -8.51 -8.27 -15.64
N SER A 309 -9.25 -9.35 -15.89
CA SER A 309 -10.24 -9.85 -14.94
C SER A 309 -9.57 -10.67 -13.84
N PHE A 310 -9.95 -10.44 -12.59
CA PHE A 310 -9.47 -11.21 -11.45
C PHE A 310 -10.57 -11.33 -10.37
N SER A 311 -10.40 -12.29 -9.51
CA SER A 311 -11.14 -12.42 -8.25
C SER A 311 -10.20 -12.93 -7.15
N TYR A 312 -10.67 -12.96 -5.93
CA TYR A 312 -9.88 -13.45 -4.80
C TYR A 312 -10.77 -14.10 -3.76
N VAL A 313 -10.16 -14.96 -2.96
CA VAL A 313 -10.84 -15.66 -1.86
C VAL A 313 -9.89 -15.79 -0.68
N ALA A 314 -10.37 -15.46 0.53
CA ALA A 314 -9.63 -15.72 1.74
C ALA A 314 -9.69 -17.22 2.07
N THR A 315 -8.53 -17.84 2.21
CA THR A 315 -8.41 -19.25 2.59
C THR A 315 -8.04 -19.44 4.05
N ALA A 316 -7.77 -18.35 4.79
CA ALA A 316 -7.66 -18.29 6.23
C ALA A 316 -8.85 -17.54 6.83
N GLN A 317 -9.18 -17.82 8.10
CA GLN A 317 -10.31 -17.18 8.79
C GLN A 317 -10.15 -15.67 8.93
N PHE A 318 -8.93 -15.17 9.05
CA PHE A 318 -8.61 -13.77 9.06
C PHE A 318 -7.57 -13.48 7.97
N THR A 319 -7.87 -12.55 7.10
CA THR A 319 -6.99 -12.20 5.99
C THR A 319 -6.98 -10.69 5.82
N LYS A 320 -5.80 -10.12 5.73
CA LYS A 320 -5.60 -8.68 5.49
C LYS A 320 -4.57 -8.46 4.40
N PHE A 321 -4.85 -7.53 3.52
CA PHE A 321 -3.91 -7.09 2.49
C PHE A 321 -4.03 -5.59 2.22
N MET A 322 -2.92 -4.98 1.89
CA MET A 322 -2.88 -3.66 1.28
C MET A 322 -3.15 -3.79 -0.21
N TYR A 323 -3.87 -2.86 -0.79
CA TYR A 323 -3.99 -2.73 -2.24
C TYR A 323 -3.53 -1.36 -2.72
N VAL A 324 -3.11 -1.31 -3.97
CA VAL A 324 -2.80 -0.09 -4.72
C VAL A 324 -3.46 -0.19 -6.07
N THR A 325 -4.09 0.90 -6.52
CA THR A 325 -4.67 1.00 -7.87
C THR A 325 -4.08 2.18 -8.61
N GLY A 326 -4.01 2.11 -9.93
CA GLY A 326 -3.47 3.17 -10.79
C GLY A 326 -4.36 4.42 -10.91
N GLY A 327 -5.23 4.68 -9.94
CA GLY A 327 -6.23 5.75 -10.01
C GLY A 327 -7.49 5.31 -10.77
N GLY A 328 -8.43 6.24 -10.96
CA GLY A 328 -9.65 5.96 -11.73
C GLY A 328 -10.61 4.98 -11.03
N ARG A 329 -11.15 4.02 -11.80
CA ARG A 329 -12.08 3.01 -11.30
C ARG A 329 -11.36 1.70 -11.01
N GLY A 330 -10.70 1.66 -9.86
CA GLY A 330 -9.98 0.50 -9.37
C GLY A 330 -10.79 -0.36 -8.41
N LEU A 331 -10.09 -1.22 -7.66
CA LEU A 331 -10.70 -2.08 -6.64
C LEU A 331 -11.42 -1.27 -5.55
N ASP A 332 -10.85 -0.13 -5.15
CA ASP A 332 -11.43 0.82 -4.20
C ASP A 332 -12.81 1.28 -4.63
N TYR A 333 -12.97 1.67 -5.89
CA TYR A 333 -14.25 2.10 -6.45
C TYR A 333 -15.28 0.97 -6.40
N GLU A 334 -14.92 -0.25 -6.77
CA GLU A 334 -15.85 -1.39 -6.75
C GLU A 334 -16.27 -1.76 -5.32
N LEU A 335 -15.35 -1.70 -4.37
CA LEU A 335 -15.65 -1.97 -2.97
C LEU A 335 -16.54 -0.87 -2.35
N ILE A 336 -16.30 0.39 -2.66
CA ILE A 336 -17.14 1.51 -2.20
C ILE A 336 -18.56 1.39 -2.78
N LYS A 337 -18.67 1.12 -4.06
CA LYS A 337 -19.95 1.01 -4.78
C LYS A 337 -20.87 -0.06 -4.21
N THR A 338 -20.30 -1.15 -3.72
CA THR A 338 -21.04 -2.30 -3.17
C THR A 338 -21.00 -2.36 -1.64
N GLY A 339 -20.32 -1.43 -1.00
CA GLY A 339 -20.14 -1.38 0.45
C GLY A 339 -21.05 -0.35 1.12
N GLU A 340 -21.27 -0.53 2.41
CA GLU A 340 -21.93 0.44 3.28
C GLU A 340 -20.89 1.17 4.15
N PRO A 341 -21.03 2.48 4.39
CA PRO A 341 -20.14 3.22 5.29
C PRO A 341 -20.09 2.57 6.68
N TRP A 342 -18.87 2.39 7.20
CA TRP A 342 -18.63 1.75 8.48
C TRP A 342 -17.93 2.71 9.44
N ASN A 343 -18.61 3.10 10.53
CA ASN A 343 -18.14 4.15 11.44
C ASN A 343 -17.34 3.63 12.65
N SER A 344 -17.08 2.33 12.76
CA SER A 344 -16.30 1.77 13.85
C SER A 344 -14.82 1.67 13.50
N ALA A 345 -13.93 1.91 14.46
CA ALA A 345 -12.51 1.63 14.33
C ALA A 345 -12.18 0.12 14.36
N PHE A 346 -13.17 -0.71 14.64
CA PHE A 346 -13.05 -2.16 14.63
C PHE A 346 -13.85 -2.75 13.47
N TYR A 347 -13.30 -3.76 12.82
CA TYR A 347 -14.10 -4.56 11.90
C TYR A 347 -15.17 -5.34 12.67
N PRO A 348 -16.25 -5.75 12.00
CA PRO A 348 -17.30 -6.51 12.68
C PRO A 348 -16.74 -7.75 13.35
N GLN A 349 -16.95 -7.82 14.65
CA GLN A 349 -16.59 -8.99 15.43
C GLN A 349 -17.83 -9.82 15.58
N ASN A 350 -17.85 -10.98 15.05
CA ASN A 350 -18.79 -12.04 15.31
C ASN A 350 -20.00 -12.15 14.39
N GLU A 351 -20.58 -13.31 14.57
CA GLU A 351 -21.81 -13.77 13.92
C GLU A 351 -23.02 -12.85 14.09
N GLN A 352 -23.05 -12.06 15.17
CA GLN A 352 -24.19 -11.18 15.45
C GLN A 352 -24.33 -10.05 14.44
N PHE A 353 -23.23 -9.55 13.91
CA PHE A 353 -23.28 -8.50 12.89
C PHE A 353 -23.80 -9.03 11.57
N GLY A 354 -23.27 -10.14 11.07
CA GLY A 354 -23.75 -10.76 9.82
C GLY A 354 -25.20 -11.23 9.90
N MET A 355 -25.64 -11.78 11.03
CA MET A 355 -27.03 -12.22 11.21
C MET A 355 -28.01 -11.06 11.41
N GLY A 356 -27.58 -9.97 12.03
CA GLY A 356 -28.40 -8.77 12.20
C GLY A 356 -28.67 -8.06 10.87
N HIS A 357 -27.65 -7.88 10.07
CA HIS A 357 -27.76 -7.18 8.79
C HIS A 357 -28.52 -7.98 7.74
N SER A 358 -28.28 -9.27 7.64
CA SER A 358 -29.05 -10.12 6.71
C SER A 358 -30.53 -10.24 7.09
N ARG A 359 -30.91 -10.01 8.35
CA ARG A 359 -32.33 -9.96 8.76
C ARG A 359 -32.98 -8.61 8.49
N ILE A 360 -32.23 -7.51 8.58
CA ILE A 360 -32.77 -6.16 8.32
C ILE A 360 -32.97 -5.93 6.82
N MET A 361 -32.10 -6.48 5.97
CA MET A 361 -32.25 -6.36 4.51
C MET A 361 -33.27 -7.33 3.89
N ARG A 362 -33.92 -8.19 4.66
CA ARG A 362 -34.93 -9.14 4.17
C ARG A 362 -36.36 -8.82 4.64
N ILE A 363 -36.58 -7.68 5.25
CA ILE A 363 -37.88 -7.10 5.52
C ILE A 363 -38.06 -5.92 4.60
#